data_aeead0915133a1c9097c2d8509547ae7
#
_entry.id   aeead0915133a1c9097c2d8509547ae7
#
_cell.length_a   1.000
_cell.length_b   1.000
_cell.length_c   1.000
_cell.angle_alpha   90.00
_cell.angle_beta   90.00
_cell.angle_gamma   90.00
#
_symmetry.space_group_name_H-M   'P 1'
#
loop_
_entity.id
_entity.type
_entity.pdbx_description
1 polymer ?
#
loop_
_entity_poly.entity_id
_entity_poly.type
_entity_poly.pdbx_seq_one_letter_code
_entity_poly.pdbx_strand_id
1 'polypeptide(L)'
;IEYVTIADDGARLILAADRVAEYYKDDAPEIVERCQGRDLVGRRYEPLLPYFADLADEGAFVVVDDAFVTTESGTGIVHSAPGFGEDDARVAKDHGIPVDVCPVDAECCYTEEVSDWAGRFVKDCDRDIIDRLKADDNLVHRSSYSHAYPHCWRCDSPLIYRAISTWFVRIDRIKDAMLRANS
;
A
#
# COMPACT_ATOMS: atom_id res chain seq x y z
N ILE A 1 3.56 8.74 16.66
CA ILE A 1 2.15 8.31 16.80
C ILE A 1 2.09 7.24 17.91
N GLU A 2 1.11 7.37 18.81
CA GLU A 2 0.74 6.33 19.78
C GLU A 2 -0.24 5.36 19.14
N TYR A 3 -0.05 4.07 19.36
CA TYR A 3 -0.93 2.99 18.89
C TYR A 3 -1.52 2.24 20.07
N VAL A 4 -2.70 1.69 19.86
CA VAL A 4 -3.37 0.80 20.80
C VAL A 4 -3.65 -0.54 20.17
N THR A 5 -3.55 -1.58 20.97
CA THR A 5 -4.11 -2.89 20.63
C THR A 5 -5.45 -2.99 21.33
N ILE A 6 -6.51 -3.24 20.59
CA ILE A 6 -7.85 -3.44 21.09
C ILE A 6 -8.28 -4.90 20.93
N ALA A 7 -9.17 -5.38 21.83
CA ALA A 7 -9.85 -6.65 21.65
C ALA A 7 -11.18 -6.42 20.95
N ASP A 8 -11.44 -7.13 19.85
CA ASP A 8 -12.64 -7.05 19.05
C ASP A 8 -13.02 -8.44 18.52
N ASP A 9 -14.16 -8.96 18.88
CA ASP A 9 -14.70 -10.29 18.49
C ASP A 9 -13.68 -11.44 18.52
N GLY A 10 -12.81 -11.47 19.53
CA GLY A 10 -11.78 -12.50 19.68
C GLY A 10 -10.48 -12.22 18.89
N ALA A 11 -10.46 -11.21 18.07
CA ALA A 11 -9.25 -10.71 17.40
C ALA A 11 -8.56 -9.62 18.22
N ARG A 12 -7.31 -9.33 17.89
CA ARG A 12 -6.56 -8.19 18.39
C ARG A 12 -6.21 -7.26 17.24
N LEU A 13 -6.73 -6.04 17.28
CA LEU A 13 -6.52 -5.06 16.23
C LEU A 13 -5.61 -3.94 16.74
N ILE A 14 -4.68 -3.50 15.88
CA ILE A 14 -3.76 -2.40 16.17
C ILE A 14 -4.14 -1.21 15.31
N LEU A 15 -4.35 -0.05 15.94
CA LEU A 15 -4.59 1.22 15.24
C LEU A 15 -4.08 2.39 16.08
N ALA A 16 -3.95 3.55 15.43
CA ALA A 16 -3.56 4.77 16.14
C ALA A 16 -4.60 5.13 17.22
N ALA A 17 -4.13 5.52 18.41
CA ALA A 17 -4.99 5.82 19.55
C ALA A 17 -6.02 6.91 19.22
N ASP A 18 -5.63 7.94 18.47
CA ASP A 18 -6.48 9.04 18.01
C ASP A 18 -7.59 8.61 17.05
N ARG A 19 -7.47 7.41 16.46
CA ARG A 19 -8.43 6.89 15.46
C ARG A 19 -9.47 5.95 16.04
N VAL A 20 -9.33 5.52 17.30
CA VAL A 20 -10.26 4.59 17.96
C VAL A 20 -11.70 5.12 17.92
N ALA A 21 -11.90 6.37 18.28
CA ALA A 21 -13.23 6.98 18.35
C ALA A 21 -13.95 7.07 17.00
N GLU A 22 -13.22 7.03 15.88
CA GLU A 22 -13.82 7.03 14.53
C GLU A 22 -14.47 5.70 14.18
N TYR A 23 -13.86 4.60 14.61
CA TYR A 23 -14.33 3.24 14.31
C TYR A 23 -15.26 2.67 15.38
N TYR A 24 -15.13 3.12 16.62
CA TYR A 24 -15.86 2.66 17.80
C TYR A 24 -16.63 3.82 18.45
N LYS A 25 -17.69 4.29 17.77
CA LYS A 25 -18.45 5.50 18.17
C LYS A 25 -19.35 5.26 19.37
N ASP A 26 -19.96 4.09 19.46
CA ASP A 26 -21.01 3.80 20.43
C ASP A 26 -20.51 2.98 21.63
N ASP A 27 -19.56 2.09 21.40
CA ASP A 27 -18.95 1.23 22.42
C ASP A 27 -17.43 1.35 22.39
N ALA A 28 -16.84 1.89 23.45
CA ALA A 28 -15.38 1.96 23.55
C ALA A 28 -14.80 0.55 23.69
N PRO A 29 -13.90 0.13 22.79
CA PRO A 29 -13.32 -1.20 22.84
C PRO A 29 -12.38 -1.35 24.05
N GLU A 30 -12.17 -2.58 24.48
CA GLU A 30 -11.17 -2.89 25.50
C GLU A 30 -9.76 -2.62 24.91
N ILE A 31 -9.03 -1.68 25.50
CA ILE A 31 -7.63 -1.44 25.17
C ILE A 31 -6.77 -2.41 25.97
N VAL A 32 -6.15 -3.36 25.24
CA VAL A 32 -5.30 -4.40 25.82
C VAL A 32 -3.86 -3.91 26.03
N GLU A 33 -3.36 -3.09 25.10
CA GLU A 33 -1.97 -2.64 25.10
C GLU A 33 -1.85 -1.25 24.46
N ARG A 34 -0.82 -0.48 24.86
CA ARG A 34 -0.41 0.78 24.23
C ARG A 34 1.06 0.73 23.88
N CYS A 35 1.43 1.26 22.72
CA CYS A 35 2.83 1.33 22.27
C CYS A 35 3.05 2.58 21.41
N GLN A 36 4.32 2.89 21.17
CA GLN A 36 4.70 3.90 20.18
C GLN A 36 4.93 3.23 18.81
N GLY A 37 4.72 3.95 17.70
CA GLY A 37 4.92 3.41 16.35
C GLY A 37 6.29 2.77 16.16
N ARG A 38 7.35 3.35 16.74
CA ARG A 38 8.70 2.76 16.71
C ARG A 38 8.80 1.35 17.31
N ASP A 39 7.89 0.98 18.23
CA ASP A 39 7.87 -0.34 18.87
C ASP A 39 7.22 -1.41 17.97
N LEU A 40 6.55 -0.97 16.90
CA LEU A 40 5.97 -1.82 15.86
C LEU A 40 6.95 -2.09 14.71
N VAL A 41 7.94 -1.22 14.50
CA VAL A 41 8.92 -1.34 13.41
C VAL A 41 9.68 -2.65 13.51
N GLY A 42 9.82 -3.33 12.37
CA GLY A 42 10.47 -4.64 12.26
C GLY A 42 9.57 -5.83 12.59
N ARG A 43 8.33 -5.63 13.03
CA ARG A 43 7.36 -6.73 13.17
C ARG A 43 7.06 -7.31 11.81
N ARG A 44 7.07 -8.64 11.70
CA ARG A 44 6.68 -9.36 10.49
C ARG A 44 5.20 -9.72 10.54
N TYR A 45 4.57 -9.80 9.38
CA TYR A 45 3.18 -10.22 9.24
C TYR A 45 3.03 -11.18 8.06
N GLU A 46 1.98 -11.98 8.07
CA GLU A 46 1.60 -12.84 6.96
C GLU A 46 0.80 -12.02 5.93
N PRO A 47 1.06 -12.20 4.62
CA PRO A 47 0.26 -11.54 3.58
C PRO A 47 -1.20 -12.01 3.65
N LEU A 48 -2.14 -11.09 3.39
CA LEU A 48 -3.58 -11.40 3.36
C LEU A 48 -3.96 -12.39 2.24
N LEU A 49 -3.19 -12.41 1.17
CA LEU A 49 -3.35 -13.31 0.02
C LEU A 49 -2.03 -14.08 -0.18
N PRO A 50 -2.05 -15.29 -0.72
CA PRO A 50 -0.89 -16.20 -0.73
C PRO A 50 0.21 -15.83 -1.74
N TYR A 51 0.03 -14.71 -2.46
CA TYR A 51 0.96 -14.28 -3.50
C TYR A 51 2.22 -13.66 -2.90
N PHE A 52 3.37 -13.97 -3.53
CA PHE A 52 4.68 -13.40 -3.18
C PHE A 52 5.12 -13.67 -1.72
N ALA A 53 4.57 -14.68 -1.07
CA ALA A 53 4.91 -14.98 0.33
C ALA A 53 6.41 -15.33 0.52
N ASP A 54 7.06 -15.84 -0.51
CA ASP A 54 8.50 -16.13 -0.59
C ASP A 54 9.38 -14.87 -0.45
N LEU A 55 8.86 -13.70 -0.83
CA LEU A 55 9.57 -12.43 -0.64
C LEU A 55 9.75 -12.03 0.84
N ALA A 56 9.11 -12.74 1.77
CA ALA A 56 9.38 -12.58 3.20
C ALA A 56 10.87 -12.81 3.54
N ASP A 57 11.53 -13.74 2.84
CA ASP A 57 12.96 -14.01 3.00
C ASP A 57 13.84 -12.90 2.42
N GLU A 58 13.30 -12.09 1.52
CA GLU A 58 13.95 -10.93 0.91
C GLU A 58 13.63 -9.60 1.63
N GLY A 59 12.92 -9.65 2.78
CA GLY A 59 12.63 -8.48 3.61
C GLY A 59 11.24 -7.89 3.43
N ALA A 60 10.37 -8.45 2.60
CA ALA A 60 8.98 -8.04 2.49
C ALA A 60 8.15 -8.44 3.72
N PHE A 61 6.90 -7.97 3.79
CA PHE A 61 5.92 -8.25 4.85
C PHE A 61 6.45 -7.88 6.26
N VAL A 62 7.01 -6.69 6.35
CA VAL A 62 7.55 -6.11 7.58
C VAL A 62 6.95 -4.72 7.81
N VAL A 63 6.73 -4.37 9.06
CA VAL A 63 6.31 -3.01 9.46
C VAL A 63 7.52 -2.09 9.38
N VAL A 64 7.38 -1.00 8.64
CA VAL A 64 8.37 0.08 8.52
C VAL A 64 7.76 1.40 8.96
N ASP A 65 8.57 2.42 9.18
CA ASP A 65 8.10 3.76 9.52
C ASP A 65 8.51 4.78 8.46
N ASP A 66 7.66 5.78 8.29
CA ASP A 66 7.97 6.96 7.50
C ASP A 66 7.17 8.18 7.96
N ALA A 67 7.67 9.37 7.64
CA ALA A 67 7.09 10.64 8.06
C ALA A 67 5.74 10.97 7.37
N PHE A 68 5.39 10.32 6.26
CA PHE A 68 4.12 10.56 5.58
C PHE A 68 2.92 9.92 6.28
N VAL A 69 3.14 8.99 7.21
CA VAL A 69 2.04 8.37 7.98
C VAL A 69 1.47 9.36 8.97
N THR A 70 0.17 9.64 8.85
CA THR A 70 -0.57 10.56 9.72
C THR A 70 -1.77 9.89 10.39
N THR A 71 -2.40 10.58 11.31
CA THR A 71 -3.67 10.16 11.96
C THR A 71 -4.88 10.97 11.49
N GLU A 72 -4.76 11.70 10.38
CA GLU A 72 -5.86 12.50 9.82
C GLU A 72 -6.97 11.64 9.23
N SER A 73 -6.61 10.48 8.68
CA SER A 73 -7.55 9.51 8.11
C SER A 73 -7.05 8.08 8.29
N GLY A 74 -7.92 7.09 8.01
CA GLY A 74 -7.57 5.68 8.12
C GLY A 74 -7.27 5.25 9.57
N THR A 75 -6.51 4.18 9.72
CA THR A 75 -6.15 3.58 11.02
C THR A 75 -4.83 4.08 11.59
N GLY A 76 -4.09 4.93 10.85
CA GLY A 76 -2.72 5.29 11.18
C GLY A 76 -1.69 4.20 10.80
N ILE A 77 -2.12 3.12 10.18
CA ILE A 77 -1.27 2.09 9.55
C ILE A 77 -1.62 2.04 8.07
N VAL A 78 -0.62 2.22 7.23
CA VAL A 78 -0.78 2.33 5.77
C VAL A 78 -0.21 1.06 5.11
N HIS A 79 -1.00 0.46 4.22
CA HIS A 79 -0.49 -0.60 3.35
C HIS A 79 0.41 0.01 2.29
N SER A 80 1.63 -0.49 2.17
CA SER A 80 2.63 -0.03 1.19
C SER A 80 2.72 -0.99 0.01
N ALA A 81 2.70 -0.45 -1.21
CA ALA A 81 2.80 -1.20 -2.45
C ALA A 81 3.90 -0.59 -3.36
N PRO A 82 5.17 -1.02 -3.22
CA PRO A 82 6.33 -0.39 -3.86
C PRO A 82 6.26 -0.29 -5.39
N GLY A 83 5.59 -1.24 -6.04
CA GLY A 83 5.37 -1.22 -7.49
C GLY A 83 4.33 -0.19 -7.97
N PHE A 84 3.57 0.44 -7.06
CA PHE A 84 2.39 1.25 -7.39
C PHE A 84 2.36 2.63 -6.74
N GLY A 85 3.38 3.01 -5.96
CA GLY A 85 3.50 4.33 -5.35
C GLY A 85 4.95 4.81 -5.27
N GLU A 86 5.19 6.10 -5.52
CA GLU A 86 6.54 6.68 -5.48
C GLU A 86 7.09 6.70 -4.05
N ASP A 87 6.28 7.14 -3.09
CA ASP A 87 6.66 7.12 -1.66
C ASP A 87 6.84 5.70 -1.16
N ASP A 88 5.96 4.78 -1.55
CA ASP A 88 6.07 3.36 -1.21
C ASP A 88 7.39 2.76 -1.73
N ALA A 89 7.74 3.06 -3.00
CA ALA A 89 8.99 2.61 -3.60
C ALA A 89 10.23 3.21 -2.89
N ARG A 90 10.16 4.49 -2.49
CA ARG A 90 11.23 5.15 -1.74
C ARG A 90 11.44 4.46 -0.38
N VAL A 91 10.37 4.33 0.40
CA VAL A 91 10.41 3.69 1.73
C VAL A 91 10.93 2.25 1.62
N ALA A 92 10.42 1.48 0.67
CA ALA A 92 10.88 0.12 0.45
C ALA A 92 12.38 0.04 0.17
N LYS A 93 12.92 0.92 -0.69
CA LYS A 93 14.36 1.01 -0.98
C LYS A 93 15.18 1.36 0.26
N ASP A 94 14.72 2.33 1.04
CA ASP A 94 15.40 2.77 2.25
C ASP A 94 15.49 1.65 3.30
N HIS A 95 14.53 0.73 3.31
CA HIS A 95 14.48 -0.44 4.19
C HIS A 95 14.98 -1.75 3.55
N GLY A 96 15.47 -1.72 2.30
CA GLY A 96 15.98 -2.90 1.61
C GLY A 96 14.91 -3.92 1.19
N ILE A 97 13.67 -3.47 1.03
CA ILE A 97 12.54 -4.29 0.56
C ILE A 97 12.52 -4.32 -0.97
N PRO A 98 12.21 -5.45 -1.63
CA PRO A 98 12.09 -5.54 -3.08
C PRO A 98 11.06 -4.54 -3.65
N VAL A 99 11.41 -3.86 -4.75
CA VAL A 99 10.57 -2.81 -5.37
C VAL A 99 10.09 -3.15 -6.79
N ASP A 100 10.58 -4.21 -7.37
CA ASP A 100 10.36 -4.60 -8.79
C ASP A 100 9.17 -5.55 -8.96
N VAL A 101 8.41 -5.77 -7.91
CA VAL A 101 7.20 -6.60 -7.95
C VAL A 101 6.04 -5.76 -8.47
N CYS A 102 5.62 -6.06 -9.70
CA CYS A 102 4.50 -5.39 -10.35
C CYS A 102 3.66 -6.41 -11.15
N PRO A 103 2.78 -7.17 -10.50
CA PRO A 103 1.99 -8.23 -11.13
C PRO A 103 0.82 -7.69 -11.97
N VAL A 104 1.07 -6.62 -12.72
CA VAL A 104 0.11 -5.95 -13.60
C VAL A 104 0.78 -5.64 -14.93
N ASP A 105 0.19 -6.09 -16.01
CA ASP A 105 0.70 -5.92 -17.38
C ASP A 105 0.45 -4.50 -17.95
N ALA A 106 0.77 -4.31 -19.24
CA ALA A 106 0.63 -3.04 -19.93
C ALA A 106 -0.83 -2.60 -20.09
N GLU A 107 -1.75 -3.53 -20.15
CA GLU A 107 -3.20 -3.34 -20.25
C GLU A 107 -3.87 -3.17 -18.89
N CYS A 108 -3.07 -3.13 -17.81
CA CYS A 108 -3.52 -3.05 -16.43
C CYS A 108 -4.35 -4.27 -15.99
N CYS A 109 -4.03 -5.44 -16.54
CA CYS A 109 -4.59 -6.71 -16.10
C CYS A 109 -3.60 -7.44 -15.18
N TYR A 110 -4.12 -8.25 -14.25
CA TYR A 110 -3.27 -9.07 -13.42
C TYR A 110 -2.51 -10.11 -14.26
N THR A 111 -1.22 -10.30 -13.95
CA THR A 111 -0.39 -11.36 -14.54
C THR A 111 -0.70 -12.73 -13.93
N GLU A 112 -0.12 -13.80 -14.50
CA GLU A 112 -0.26 -15.16 -13.98
C GLU A 112 0.27 -15.34 -12.53
N GLU A 113 1.05 -14.40 -12.04
CA GLU A 113 1.55 -14.37 -10.66
C GLU A 113 0.42 -14.18 -9.64
N VAL A 114 -0.70 -13.56 -10.07
CA VAL A 114 -1.94 -13.40 -9.28
C VAL A 114 -3.00 -14.30 -9.90
N SER A 115 -2.82 -15.61 -9.76
CA SER A 115 -3.54 -16.64 -10.51
C SER A 115 -5.06 -16.58 -10.39
N ASP A 116 -5.62 -16.18 -9.25
CA ASP A 116 -7.08 -16.12 -9.05
C ASP A 116 -7.75 -15.05 -9.93
N TRP A 117 -7.01 -14.04 -10.36
CA TRP A 117 -7.52 -12.92 -11.18
C TRP A 117 -6.70 -12.67 -12.44
N ALA A 118 -5.82 -13.59 -12.84
CA ALA A 118 -4.96 -13.47 -14.02
C ALA A 118 -5.75 -13.10 -15.29
N GLY A 119 -5.22 -12.16 -16.07
CA GLY A 119 -5.83 -11.65 -17.31
C GLY A 119 -7.03 -10.73 -17.10
N ARG A 120 -7.43 -10.44 -15.88
CA ARG A 120 -8.56 -9.52 -15.60
C ARG A 120 -8.04 -8.11 -15.29
N PHE A 121 -8.78 -7.10 -15.77
CA PHE A 121 -8.51 -5.71 -15.44
C PHE A 121 -8.61 -5.46 -13.92
N VAL A 122 -7.63 -4.79 -13.34
CA VAL A 122 -7.49 -4.70 -11.88
C VAL A 122 -8.73 -4.12 -11.19
N LYS A 123 -9.40 -3.11 -11.78
CA LYS A 123 -10.58 -2.50 -11.17
C LYS A 123 -11.83 -3.38 -11.21
N ASP A 124 -11.89 -4.33 -12.13
CA ASP A 124 -12.99 -5.30 -12.21
C ASP A 124 -12.89 -6.38 -11.12
N CYS A 125 -11.74 -6.49 -10.47
CA CYS A 125 -11.47 -7.48 -9.43
C CYS A 125 -11.75 -6.96 -8.00
N ASP A 126 -11.92 -5.65 -7.81
CA ASP A 126 -12.07 -5.02 -6.49
C ASP A 126 -13.15 -5.72 -5.64
N ARG A 127 -14.30 -6.02 -6.24
CA ARG A 127 -15.41 -6.67 -5.53
C ARG A 127 -15.07 -8.10 -5.11
N ASP A 128 -14.49 -8.87 -6.02
CA ASP A 128 -14.14 -10.27 -5.78
C ASP A 128 -13.08 -10.38 -4.69
N ILE A 129 -12.10 -9.47 -4.67
CA ILE A 129 -11.05 -9.38 -3.64
C ILE A 129 -11.69 -9.07 -2.27
N ILE A 130 -12.62 -8.10 -2.22
CA ILE A 130 -13.35 -7.78 -0.98
C ILE A 130 -14.15 -8.97 -0.48
N ASP A 131 -14.85 -9.67 -1.38
CA ASP A 131 -15.65 -10.83 -1.01
C ASP A 131 -14.76 -12.00 -0.55
N ARG A 132 -13.57 -12.16 -1.13
CA ARG A 132 -12.57 -13.13 -0.67
C ARG A 132 -12.05 -12.79 0.74
N LEU A 133 -11.67 -11.54 0.99
CA LEU A 133 -11.21 -11.10 2.32
C LEU A 133 -12.27 -11.28 3.40
N LYS A 134 -13.55 -11.11 3.05
CA LYS A 134 -14.67 -11.41 3.97
C LYS A 134 -14.80 -12.89 4.24
N ALA A 135 -14.69 -13.72 3.20
CA ALA A 135 -14.81 -15.18 3.35
C ALA A 135 -13.68 -15.77 4.20
N ASP A 136 -12.50 -15.14 4.13
CA ASP A 136 -11.31 -15.53 4.89
C ASP A 136 -11.26 -14.89 6.31
N ASP A 137 -12.31 -14.15 6.72
CA ASP A 137 -12.42 -13.40 8.00
C ASP A 137 -11.29 -12.36 8.21
N ASN A 138 -10.76 -11.82 7.10
CA ASN A 138 -9.66 -10.86 7.08
C ASN A 138 -10.11 -9.41 6.84
N LEU A 139 -11.43 -9.14 6.68
CA LEU A 139 -11.97 -7.81 6.45
C LEU A 139 -12.65 -7.25 7.70
N VAL A 140 -11.96 -6.39 8.42
CA VAL A 140 -12.49 -5.75 9.65
C VAL A 140 -13.48 -4.64 9.33
N HIS A 141 -13.14 -3.72 8.41
CA HIS A 141 -13.97 -2.56 8.08
C HIS A 141 -13.87 -2.20 6.60
N ARG A 142 -14.98 -1.73 6.04
CA ARG A 142 -15.04 -1.18 4.69
C ARG A 142 -15.88 0.09 4.69
N SER A 143 -15.33 1.14 4.10
CA SER A 143 -16.07 2.38 3.82
C SER A 143 -15.87 2.83 2.38
N SER A 144 -16.74 3.71 1.91
CA SER A 144 -16.60 4.40 0.63
C SER A 144 -16.54 5.89 0.88
N TYR A 145 -15.66 6.59 0.19
CA TYR A 145 -15.60 8.03 0.22
C TYR A 145 -15.38 8.58 -1.19
N SER A 146 -15.87 9.78 -1.44
CA SER A 146 -15.71 10.44 -2.73
C SER A 146 -14.43 11.28 -2.72
N HIS A 147 -13.58 11.07 -3.71
CA HIS A 147 -12.36 11.85 -3.90
C HIS A 147 -12.07 12.06 -5.39
N ALA A 148 -11.22 13.05 -5.69
CA ALA A 148 -10.73 13.24 -7.05
C ALA A 148 -9.83 12.06 -7.45
N TYR A 149 -10.07 11.49 -8.62
CA TYR A 149 -9.26 10.42 -9.19
C TYR A 149 -8.76 10.83 -10.57
N PRO A 150 -7.48 10.61 -10.91
CA PRO A 150 -6.96 10.99 -12.21
C PRO A 150 -7.51 10.09 -13.33
N HIS A 151 -7.97 10.73 -14.40
CA HIS A 151 -8.46 10.06 -15.60
C HIS A 151 -7.65 10.47 -16.83
N CYS A 152 -7.60 9.62 -17.81
CA CYS A 152 -6.96 9.91 -19.08
C CYS A 152 -7.73 11.03 -19.80
N TRP A 153 -7.04 12.12 -20.16
CA TRP A 153 -7.65 13.26 -20.86
C TRP A 153 -8.22 12.92 -22.24
N ARG A 154 -7.85 11.77 -22.82
CA ARG A 154 -8.25 11.37 -24.16
C ARG A 154 -9.44 10.41 -24.17
N CYS A 155 -9.47 9.41 -23.29
CA CYS A 155 -10.48 8.36 -23.27
C CYS A 155 -11.28 8.29 -21.96
N ASP A 156 -10.97 9.15 -21.00
CA ASP A 156 -11.61 9.22 -19.68
C ASP A 156 -11.48 7.94 -18.83
N SER A 157 -10.58 7.04 -19.21
CA SER A 157 -10.29 5.85 -18.40
C SER A 157 -9.54 6.22 -17.12
N PRO A 158 -9.82 5.58 -15.98
CA PRO A 158 -9.05 5.78 -14.75
C PRO A 158 -7.58 5.39 -14.96
N LEU A 159 -6.68 6.22 -14.46
CA LEU A 159 -5.23 5.96 -14.56
C LEU A 159 -4.79 5.02 -13.44
N ILE A 160 -3.87 4.12 -13.77
CA ILE A 160 -3.21 3.24 -12.81
C ILE A 160 -1.75 3.67 -12.69
N TYR A 161 -1.32 4.00 -11.46
CA TYR A 161 0.10 4.21 -11.17
C TYR A 161 0.77 2.84 -11.05
N ARG A 162 1.86 2.64 -11.80
CA ARG A 162 2.69 1.45 -11.69
C ARG A 162 4.13 1.73 -12.10
N ALA A 163 5.06 0.98 -11.55
CA ALA A 163 6.45 1.00 -11.96
C ALA A 163 6.59 0.43 -13.38
N ILE A 164 7.32 1.15 -14.24
CA ILE A 164 7.66 0.70 -15.58
C ILE A 164 9.16 0.89 -15.83
N SER A 165 9.75 -0.04 -16.57
CA SER A 165 11.12 0.12 -17.03
C SER A 165 11.17 1.16 -18.16
N THR A 166 12.06 2.15 -18.01
CA THR A 166 12.22 3.19 -19.03
C THR A 166 13.67 3.70 -19.08
N TRP A 167 13.99 4.40 -20.15
CA TRP A 167 15.29 5.03 -20.33
C TRP A 167 15.25 6.49 -19.85
N PHE A 168 16.25 6.87 -19.04
CA PHE A 168 16.45 8.24 -18.62
C PHE A 168 17.75 8.79 -19.14
N VAL A 169 17.71 10.00 -19.70
CA VAL A 169 18.91 10.76 -20.04
C VAL A 169 19.20 11.72 -18.88
N ARG A 170 20.40 11.62 -18.30
CA ARG A 170 20.86 12.52 -17.23
C ARG A 170 21.22 13.88 -17.76
N ILE A 171 20.20 14.68 -18.06
CA ILE A 171 20.34 16.02 -18.63
C ILE A 171 21.11 16.95 -17.68
N ASP A 172 20.99 16.76 -16.39
CA ASP A 172 21.75 17.50 -15.36
C ASP A 172 23.27 17.47 -15.62
N ARG A 173 23.81 16.34 -16.08
CA ARG A 173 25.23 16.17 -16.39
C ARG A 173 25.69 16.81 -17.70
N ILE A 174 24.81 17.01 -18.65
CA ILE A 174 25.13 17.52 -19.99
C ILE A 174 24.56 18.92 -20.26
N LYS A 175 23.77 19.45 -19.34
CA LYS A 175 23.07 20.76 -19.46
C LYS A 175 24.01 21.87 -19.92
N ASP A 176 25.15 22.04 -19.25
CA ASP A 176 26.09 23.11 -19.58
C ASP A 176 26.74 22.95 -20.97
N ALA A 177 26.99 21.72 -21.38
CA ALA A 177 27.49 21.44 -22.73
C ALA A 177 26.42 21.73 -23.79
N MET A 178 25.17 21.38 -23.54
CA MET A 178 24.04 21.70 -24.42
C MET A 178 23.83 23.20 -24.56
N LEU A 179 23.88 23.96 -23.44
CA LEU A 179 23.73 25.41 -23.46
C LEU A 179 24.85 26.07 -24.27
N ARG A 180 26.11 25.64 -24.11
CA ARG A 180 27.24 26.15 -24.90
C ARG A 180 27.13 25.80 -26.39
N ALA A 181 26.56 24.66 -26.74
CA ALA A 181 26.38 24.25 -28.13
C ALA A 181 25.22 24.99 -28.83
N ASN A 182 24.33 25.60 -28.06
CA ASN A 182 23.14 26.31 -28.57
C ASN A 182 23.31 27.87 -28.53
N SER A 183 24.45 28.38 -28.13
CA SER A 183 24.84 29.80 -28.18
C SER A 183 25.79 30.08 -29.32
#